data_764a9dc73c77f525b757399c7c42d384
#
_entry.id   764a9dc73c77f525b757399c7c42d384
#
_cell.length_a   1.000
_cell.length_b   1.000
_cell.length_c   1.000
_cell.angle_alpha   90.00
_cell.angle_beta   90.00
_cell.angle_gamma   90.00
#
_symmetry.space_group_name_H-M   'P 1'
#
loop_
_entity.id
_entity.type
_entity.pdbx_description
1 polymer ?
#
loop_
_entity_poly.entity_id
_entity_poly.type
_entity_poly.pdbx_seq_one_letter_code
_entity_poly.pdbx_strand_id
1 'polypeptide(L)'
;MSLMAAAGLAGCQAPDEDPRTRLGVCSWSFQKPLDQVAEEMKKINLRRIHLALQPFLEGDARHGAAEGADARKKVEARLGSGEWQLSATMLSFSYEDYTTLETIRKTGGIVPDAYWAADQKLVRAAAKLAAEWKAPYLTLHAGFLDESNPKALKTYTERVQFIADVCGEAGVKLLLESGQETAVDLAKFMASVKGVGINFDPANMILYGKGNPVQAVPVLAKWIEHVHVKDAKLTKAPGTWGEEVVWGDGEVNPPAFFAALKQVGYKGAFAIEREAGTTRAADIATAAERFAAQFGQA
;
A
#
# COMPACT_ATOMS: atom_id res chain seq x y z
N MET A 1 11.76 55.88 -30.14
CA MET A 1 10.74 54.83 -30.03
C MET A 1 11.37 53.49 -30.37
N SER A 2 11.77 52.75 -29.40
CA SER A 2 12.40 51.42 -29.59
C SER A 2 11.46 50.36 -29.04
N LEU A 3 10.93 49.50 -29.90
CA LEU A 3 10.13 48.34 -29.53
C LEU A 3 11.08 47.24 -29.02
N MET A 4 11.01 46.94 -27.72
CA MET A 4 11.57 45.69 -27.19
C MET A 4 10.56 44.58 -27.40
N ALA A 5 10.96 43.60 -28.23
CA ALA A 5 10.25 42.33 -28.39
C ALA A 5 10.53 41.45 -27.17
N ALA A 6 9.48 41.10 -26.42
CA ALA A 6 9.56 40.12 -25.38
C ALA A 6 9.63 38.70 -26.01
N ALA A 7 10.81 38.07 -25.93
CA ALA A 7 10.97 36.68 -26.28
C ALA A 7 10.35 35.84 -25.15
N GLY A 8 9.25 35.16 -25.44
CA GLY A 8 8.65 34.17 -24.57
C GLY A 8 9.59 32.97 -24.40
N LEU A 9 10.03 32.74 -23.17
CA LEU A 9 10.71 31.52 -22.77
C LEU A 9 9.67 30.38 -22.82
N ALA A 10 9.66 29.62 -23.90
CA ALA A 10 9.01 28.32 -23.93
C ALA A 10 9.76 27.43 -22.93
N GLY A 11 9.15 27.20 -21.78
CA GLY A 11 9.67 26.26 -20.81
C GLY A 11 9.77 24.87 -21.46
N CYS A 12 10.99 24.35 -21.61
CA CYS A 12 11.20 22.93 -21.88
C CYS A 12 10.57 22.16 -20.71
N GLN A 13 9.38 21.60 -20.92
CA GLN A 13 8.88 20.53 -20.07
C GLN A 13 9.85 19.37 -20.25
N ALA A 14 10.45 18.90 -19.15
CA ALA A 14 11.18 17.64 -19.14
C ALA A 14 10.26 16.55 -19.73
N PRO A 15 10.81 15.61 -20.56
CA PRO A 15 9.98 14.56 -21.12
C PRO A 15 9.28 13.83 -19.97
N ASP A 16 7.96 13.62 -20.13
CA ASP A 16 7.16 12.88 -19.16
C ASP A 16 7.82 11.52 -18.92
N GLU A 17 8.29 11.31 -17.71
CA GLU A 17 8.91 10.05 -17.30
C GLU A 17 7.90 8.91 -17.49
N ASP A 18 8.31 7.80 -18.13
CA ASP A 18 7.40 6.64 -18.34
C ASP A 18 6.73 6.28 -17.00
N PRO A 19 5.41 6.38 -16.89
CA PRO A 19 4.72 6.14 -15.61
C PRO A 19 4.99 4.75 -15.04
N ARG A 20 5.40 3.78 -15.87
CA ARG A 20 5.80 2.44 -15.42
C ARG A 20 7.05 2.44 -14.56
N THR A 21 7.88 3.48 -14.63
CA THR A 21 9.05 3.61 -13.74
C THR A 21 8.64 3.74 -12.27
N ARG A 22 7.41 4.17 -12.00
CA ARG A 22 6.82 4.32 -10.67
C ARG A 22 5.98 3.11 -10.27
N LEU A 23 5.69 2.18 -11.20
CA LEU A 23 4.85 1.01 -10.97
C LEU A 23 5.67 -0.15 -10.39
N GLY A 24 5.12 -0.79 -9.39
CA GLY A 24 5.60 -2.04 -8.79
C GLY A 24 4.46 -3.03 -8.60
N VAL A 25 4.74 -4.05 -7.81
CA VAL A 25 3.77 -5.09 -7.47
C VAL A 25 3.94 -5.54 -6.03
N CYS A 26 2.86 -5.91 -5.38
CA CYS A 26 2.85 -6.52 -4.06
C CYS A 26 3.30 -7.98 -4.14
N SER A 27 4.31 -8.38 -3.38
CA SER A 27 4.90 -9.72 -3.46
C SER A 27 3.90 -10.84 -3.14
N TRP A 28 2.98 -10.59 -2.21
CA TRP A 28 1.96 -11.55 -1.77
C TRP A 28 0.86 -11.78 -2.82
N SER A 29 0.68 -10.85 -3.74
CA SER A 29 -0.35 -10.93 -4.79
C SER A 29 -0.16 -12.13 -5.72
N PHE A 30 1.06 -12.59 -5.92
CA PHE A 30 1.32 -13.77 -6.74
C PHE A 30 1.01 -15.10 -6.05
N GLN A 31 0.99 -15.14 -4.71
CA GLN A 31 0.91 -16.39 -3.92
C GLN A 31 1.95 -17.43 -4.35
N LYS A 32 3.17 -16.99 -4.63
CA LYS A 32 4.28 -17.79 -5.11
C LYS A 32 5.52 -17.57 -4.25
N PRO A 33 6.46 -18.54 -4.21
CA PRO A 33 7.79 -18.33 -3.66
C PRO A 33 8.51 -17.15 -4.34
N LEU A 34 9.38 -16.45 -3.60
CA LEU A 34 10.02 -15.22 -4.08
C LEU A 34 10.81 -15.36 -5.39
N ASP A 35 11.43 -16.52 -5.65
CA ASP A 35 12.10 -16.75 -6.92
C ASP A 35 11.11 -16.77 -8.09
N GLN A 36 9.92 -17.33 -7.89
CA GLN A 36 8.87 -17.31 -8.91
C GLN A 36 8.23 -15.90 -9.04
N VAL A 37 8.12 -15.14 -7.94
CA VAL A 37 7.71 -13.72 -7.99
C VAL A 37 8.69 -12.93 -8.87
N ALA A 38 10.00 -13.14 -8.72
CA ALA A 38 11.00 -12.48 -9.55
C ALA A 38 10.83 -12.79 -11.04
N GLU A 39 10.57 -14.07 -11.37
CA GLU A 39 10.34 -14.47 -12.76
C GLU A 39 9.05 -13.85 -13.35
N GLU A 40 7.98 -13.76 -12.56
CA GLU A 40 6.75 -13.08 -13.01
C GLU A 40 6.97 -11.58 -13.21
N MET A 41 7.64 -10.91 -12.27
CA MET A 41 7.97 -9.49 -12.41
C MET A 41 8.82 -9.21 -13.65
N LYS A 42 9.77 -10.08 -13.97
CA LYS A 42 10.61 -9.97 -15.16
C LYS A 42 9.80 -10.09 -16.46
N LYS A 43 8.81 -11.00 -16.52
CA LYS A 43 7.93 -11.16 -17.69
C LYS A 43 7.15 -9.89 -18.01
N ILE A 44 6.77 -9.11 -16.99
CA ILE A 44 6.01 -7.86 -17.13
C ILE A 44 6.89 -6.60 -17.02
N ASN A 45 8.21 -6.77 -17.02
CA ASN A 45 9.21 -5.70 -16.96
C ASN A 45 9.03 -4.75 -15.76
N LEU A 46 8.68 -5.29 -14.58
CA LEU A 46 8.63 -4.55 -13.33
C LEU A 46 9.84 -4.84 -12.46
N ARG A 47 10.35 -3.80 -11.80
CA ARG A 47 11.47 -3.88 -10.86
C ARG A 47 11.10 -3.40 -9.46
N ARG A 48 10.05 -2.57 -9.33
CA ARG A 48 9.59 -2.12 -8.02
C ARG A 48 8.77 -3.20 -7.35
N ILE A 49 8.98 -3.37 -6.05
CA ILE A 49 8.26 -4.35 -5.25
C ILE A 49 7.84 -3.74 -3.92
N HIS A 50 6.59 -3.97 -3.54
CA HIS A 50 6.09 -3.82 -2.18
C HIS A 50 6.21 -5.19 -1.52
N LEU A 51 7.20 -5.35 -0.64
CA LEU A 51 7.64 -6.65 -0.16
C LEU A 51 7.03 -7.00 1.19
N ALA A 52 6.34 -8.14 1.28
CA ALA A 52 5.88 -8.69 2.56
C ALA A 52 7.08 -9.13 3.41
N LEU A 53 7.08 -8.76 4.69
CA LEU A 53 8.17 -9.09 5.60
C LEU A 53 7.98 -10.40 6.37
N GLN A 54 6.76 -10.94 6.44
CA GLN A 54 6.45 -12.14 7.22
C GLN A 54 7.36 -13.33 6.94
N PRO A 55 7.71 -13.66 5.67
CA PRO A 55 8.59 -14.78 5.39
C PRO A 55 9.97 -14.69 6.05
N PHE A 56 10.37 -13.50 6.48
CA PHE A 56 11.71 -13.21 7.04
C PHE A 56 11.69 -12.95 8.56
N LEU A 57 10.51 -12.83 9.15
CA LEU A 57 10.32 -12.59 10.58
C LEU A 57 10.02 -13.92 11.28
N GLU A 58 10.63 -14.15 12.45
CA GLU A 58 10.40 -15.37 13.21
C GLU A 58 8.93 -15.51 13.61
N GLY A 59 8.36 -16.69 13.34
CA GLY A 59 7.03 -17.09 13.84
C GLY A 59 5.85 -16.87 12.91
N ASP A 60 6.04 -16.37 11.68
CA ASP A 60 4.92 -16.23 10.74
C ASP A 60 4.99 -17.19 9.55
N ALA A 61 4.09 -18.19 9.54
CA ALA A 61 4.00 -19.22 8.48
C ALA A 61 2.92 -18.94 7.43
N ARG A 62 2.14 -17.84 7.52
CA ARG A 62 0.93 -17.67 6.69
C ARG A 62 1.17 -17.17 5.28
N HIS A 63 2.29 -16.55 5.01
CA HIS A 63 2.59 -15.94 3.70
C HIS A 63 3.57 -16.75 2.84
N GLY A 64 3.50 -18.05 2.92
CA GLY A 64 4.38 -18.96 2.23
C GLY A 64 5.33 -19.66 3.21
N ALA A 65 5.96 -20.77 2.76
CA ALA A 65 6.94 -21.47 3.56
C ALA A 65 8.00 -20.48 4.06
N ALA A 66 8.34 -20.56 5.34
CA ALA A 66 9.47 -19.82 5.90
C ALA A 66 10.68 -20.06 4.99
N GLU A 67 11.01 -19.10 4.15
CA GLU A 67 12.07 -19.26 3.15
C GLU A 67 13.48 -19.20 3.79
N GLY A 68 13.56 -18.96 5.10
CA GLY A 68 14.79 -19.10 5.89
C GLY A 68 15.87 -18.04 5.59
N ALA A 69 17.06 -18.28 6.15
CA ALA A 69 18.20 -17.37 5.98
C ALA A 69 18.66 -17.22 4.51
N ASP A 70 18.40 -18.20 3.67
CA ASP A 70 18.74 -18.13 2.24
C ASP A 70 17.82 -17.19 1.47
N ALA A 71 16.56 -17.05 1.87
CA ALA A 71 15.65 -16.09 1.27
C ALA A 71 16.07 -14.64 1.52
N ARG A 72 16.56 -14.33 2.73
CA ARG A 72 17.13 -13.00 3.02
C ARG A 72 18.28 -12.67 2.07
N LYS A 73 19.24 -13.59 1.92
CA LYS A 73 20.38 -13.41 1.00
C LYS A 73 19.93 -13.20 -0.45
N LYS A 74 18.90 -13.92 -0.89
CA LYS A 74 18.34 -13.76 -2.25
C LYS A 74 17.72 -12.39 -2.44
N VAL A 75 16.96 -11.89 -1.47
CA VAL A 75 16.41 -10.52 -1.51
C VAL A 75 17.55 -9.50 -1.54
N GLU A 76 18.53 -9.62 -0.66
CA GLU A 76 19.70 -8.73 -0.59
C GLU A 76 20.49 -8.72 -1.91
N ALA A 77 20.67 -9.87 -2.54
CA ALA A 77 21.32 -9.98 -3.85
C ALA A 77 20.52 -9.27 -4.95
N ARG A 78 19.18 -9.42 -4.98
CA ARG A 78 18.32 -8.76 -5.96
C ARG A 78 18.27 -7.24 -5.76
N LEU A 79 18.24 -6.79 -4.51
CA LEU A 79 18.32 -5.35 -4.20
C LEU A 79 19.70 -4.79 -4.55
N GLY A 80 20.77 -5.50 -4.20
CA GLY A 80 22.15 -5.09 -4.48
C GLY A 80 22.50 -5.04 -5.97
N SER A 81 21.94 -5.94 -6.78
CA SER A 81 22.08 -5.93 -8.25
C SER A 81 21.20 -4.89 -8.93
N GLY A 82 20.22 -4.33 -8.21
CA GLY A 82 19.20 -3.45 -8.77
C GLY A 82 18.14 -4.19 -9.60
N GLU A 83 18.07 -5.51 -9.52
CA GLU A 83 16.95 -6.28 -10.09
C GLU A 83 15.64 -5.88 -9.43
N TRP A 84 15.66 -5.66 -8.11
CA TRP A 84 14.53 -5.13 -7.35
C TRP A 84 14.81 -3.74 -6.77
N GLN A 85 13.73 -2.96 -6.65
CA GLN A 85 13.69 -1.69 -5.95
C GLN A 85 12.49 -1.71 -5.00
N LEU A 86 12.74 -1.56 -3.70
CA LEU A 86 11.63 -1.49 -2.74
C LEU A 86 10.83 -0.19 -2.94
N SER A 87 9.53 -0.31 -3.16
CA SER A 87 8.59 0.83 -3.04
C SER A 87 8.11 0.99 -1.60
N ALA A 88 7.89 -0.12 -0.91
CA ALA A 88 7.53 -0.23 0.50
C ALA A 88 7.79 -1.66 0.99
N THR A 89 7.67 -1.85 2.31
CA THR A 89 7.57 -3.17 2.93
C THR A 89 6.24 -3.29 3.68
N MET A 90 5.70 -4.50 3.82
CA MET A 90 4.42 -4.77 4.46
C MET A 90 4.59 -5.66 5.67
N LEU A 91 3.99 -5.27 6.79
CA LEU A 91 3.80 -6.08 7.98
C LEU A 91 2.32 -6.41 8.14
N SER A 92 1.99 -7.70 8.25
CA SER A 92 0.66 -8.18 8.64
C SER A 92 0.75 -8.98 9.95
N PHE A 93 -0.40 -9.24 10.56
CA PHE A 93 -0.45 -9.94 11.84
C PHE A 93 -1.10 -11.33 11.68
N SER A 94 -0.47 -12.34 12.29
CA SER A 94 -0.86 -13.74 12.08
C SER A 94 -2.26 -14.11 12.61
N TYR A 95 -2.84 -13.31 13.43
CA TYR A 95 -4.16 -13.50 14.03
C TYR A 95 -5.31 -12.81 13.27
N GLU A 96 -5.02 -12.03 12.23
CA GLU A 96 -6.05 -11.37 11.42
C GLU A 96 -6.93 -12.39 10.71
N ASP A 97 -8.23 -12.27 10.89
CA ASP A 97 -9.24 -13.16 10.31
C ASP A 97 -10.13 -12.39 9.33
N TYR A 98 -9.82 -12.52 8.05
CA TYR A 98 -10.55 -11.91 6.95
C TYR A 98 -11.75 -12.74 6.47
N THR A 99 -12.20 -13.76 7.22
CA THR A 99 -13.33 -14.60 6.83
C THR A 99 -14.62 -13.79 6.67
N THR A 100 -14.87 -12.86 7.58
CA THR A 100 -16.02 -11.95 7.55
C THR A 100 -15.64 -10.53 7.96
N LEU A 101 -16.47 -9.54 7.63
CA LEU A 101 -16.29 -8.16 8.11
C LEU A 101 -16.35 -8.07 9.64
N GLU A 102 -17.08 -8.96 10.30
CA GLU A 102 -17.16 -9.00 11.75
C GLU A 102 -15.89 -9.55 12.39
N THR A 103 -15.33 -10.65 11.84
CA THR A 103 -14.08 -11.23 12.35
C THR A 103 -12.91 -10.30 12.18
N ILE A 104 -12.72 -9.70 11.00
CA ILE A 104 -11.61 -8.77 10.79
C ILE A 104 -11.75 -7.49 11.60
N ARG A 105 -12.96 -7.03 11.88
CA ARG A 105 -13.18 -5.89 12.79
C ARG A 105 -12.68 -6.17 14.21
N LYS A 106 -12.75 -7.43 14.65
CA LYS A 106 -12.31 -7.85 15.99
C LYS A 106 -10.83 -8.19 16.05
N THR A 107 -10.28 -8.68 14.96
CA THR A 107 -8.93 -9.25 14.91
C THR A 107 -7.95 -8.40 14.11
N GLY A 108 -8.42 -7.37 13.41
CA GLY A 108 -7.59 -6.62 12.46
C GLY A 108 -6.54 -5.74 13.14
N GLY A 109 -5.37 -5.76 12.54
CA GLY A 109 -4.28 -4.87 12.88
C GLY A 109 -3.86 -4.93 14.35
N ILE A 110 -3.61 -3.77 14.91
CA ILE A 110 -3.10 -3.59 16.27
C ILE A 110 -4.20 -3.45 17.34
N VAL A 111 -5.46 -3.71 16.98
CA VAL A 111 -6.61 -3.51 17.88
C VAL A 111 -6.64 -4.51 19.05
N PRO A 112 -6.38 -5.82 18.86
CA PRO A 112 -6.53 -6.79 19.94
C PRO A 112 -5.47 -6.63 21.03
N ASP A 113 -5.91 -6.39 22.28
CA ASP A 113 -5.01 -6.23 23.44
C ASP A 113 -4.17 -7.48 23.72
N ALA A 114 -4.72 -8.67 23.43
CA ALA A 114 -4.07 -9.95 23.72
C ALA A 114 -2.73 -10.13 23.00
N TYR A 115 -2.55 -9.49 21.86
CA TYR A 115 -1.36 -9.66 21.01
C TYR A 115 -0.39 -8.48 21.10
N TRP A 116 -0.81 -7.33 21.66
CA TRP A 116 -0.03 -6.10 21.62
C TRP A 116 1.41 -6.23 22.14
N ALA A 117 1.64 -7.02 23.19
CA ALA A 117 2.99 -7.24 23.71
C ALA A 117 3.91 -8.00 22.73
N ALA A 118 3.33 -8.92 21.94
CA ALA A 118 4.05 -9.62 20.87
C ALA A 118 4.24 -8.71 19.66
N ASP A 119 3.21 -7.94 19.30
CA ASP A 119 3.22 -7.01 18.16
C ASP A 119 4.30 -5.94 18.30
N GLN A 120 4.55 -5.42 19.50
CA GLN A 120 5.62 -4.48 19.76
C GLN A 120 7.01 -5.07 19.37
N LYS A 121 7.24 -6.37 19.63
CA LYS A 121 8.49 -7.04 19.27
C LYS A 121 8.57 -7.25 17.76
N LEU A 122 7.46 -7.68 17.17
CA LEU A 122 7.34 -7.92 15.73
C LEU A 122 7.55 -6.62 14.93
N VAL A 123 6.93 -5.51 15.36
CA VAL A 123 7.11 -4.18 14.78
C VAL A 123 8.58 -3.73 14.81
N ARG A 124 9.26 -3.89 15.94
CA ARG A 124 10.68 -3.56 16.05
C ARG A 124 11.55 -4.39 15.09
N ALA A 125 11.26 -5.69 14.97
CA ALA A 125 11.95 -6.57 14.04
C ALA A 125 11.67 -6.18 12.58
N ALA A 126 10.43 -5.84 12.25
CA ALA A 126 10.02 -5.40 10.92
C ALA A 126 10.67 -4.05 10.54
N ALA A 127 10.62 -3.06 11.43
CA ALA A 127 11.24 -1.76 11.20
C ALA A 127 12.75 -1.88 10.99
N LYS A 128 13.42 -2.70 11.80
CA LYS A 128 14.85 -3.00 11.64
C LYS A 128 15.15 -3.63 10.28
N LEU A 129 14.39 -4.65 9.89
CA LEU A 129 14.58 -5.33 8.60
C LEU A 129 14.32 -4.41 7.42
N ALA A 130 13.26 -3.59 7.48
CA ALA A 130 12.96 -2.59 6.47
C ALA A 130 14.12 -1.58 6.31
N ALA A 131 14.69 -1.13 7.43
CA ALA A 131 15.85 -0.23 7.43
C ALA A 131 17.12 -0.89 6.86
N GLU A 132 17.41 -2.14 7.21
CA GLU A 132 18.53 -2.91 6.66
C GLU A 132 18.44 -3.00 5.13
N TRP A 133 17.25 -3.16 4.59
CA TRP A 133 16.98 -3.21 3.15
C TRP A 133 16.75 -1.83 2.52
N LYS A 134 16.88 -0.75 3.28
CA LYS A 134 16.70 0.64 2.83
C LYS A 134 15.31 0.89 2.23
N ALA A 135 14.29 0.22 2.77
CA ALA A 135 12.92 0.49 2.39
C ALA A 135 12.51 1.90 2.86
N PRO A 136 11.83 2.69 2.02
CA PRO A 136 11.37 4.01 2.43
C PRO A 136 10.22 3.94 3.44
N TYR A 137 9.43 2.88 3.37
CA TYR A 137 8.20 2.74 4.13
C TYR A 137 8.03 1.33 4.71
N LEU A 138 7.47 1.27 5.91
CA LEU A 138 6.81 0.10 6.47
C LEU A 138 5.31 0.35 6.46
N THR A 139 4.54 -0.51 5.80
CA THR A 139 3.08 -0.41 5.73
C THR A 139 2.43 -1.48 6.59
N LEU A 140 1.23 -1.21 7.08
CA LEU A 140 0.39 -2.19 7.75
C LEU A 140 -1.09 -1.77 7.74
N HIS A 141 -1.98 -2.74 7.86
CA HIS A 141 -3.34 -2.49 8.32
C HIS A 141 -3.33 -2.28 9.83
N ALA A 142 -3.81 -1.12 10.30
CA ALA A 142 -3.84 -0.86 11.73
C ALA A 142 -5.12 -1.39 12.41
N GLY A 143 -6.07 -1.88 11.63
CA GLY A 143 -7.39 -2.30 12.08
C GLY A 143 -8.39 -1.16 12.06
N PHE A 144 -9.61 -1.43 12.50
CA PHE A 144 -10.72 -0.47 12.42
C PHE A 144 -10.63 0.62 13.48
N LEU A 145 -10.74 1.86 13.05
CA LEU A 145 -10.87 3.02 13.92
C LEU A 145 -12.29 3.06 14.51
N ASP A 146 -12.39 3.03 15.83
CA ASP A 146 -13.67 3.18 16.56
C ASP A 146 -13.76 4.56 17.24
N GLU A 147 -14.23 5.56 16.49
CA GLU A 147 -14.43 6.91 17.00
C GLU A 147 -15.57 7.00 18.04
N SER A 148 -16.50 6.03 18.06
CA SER A 148 -17.60 6.00 19.01
C SER A 148 -17.17 5.61 20.44
N ASN A 149 -15.98 5.01 20.56
CA ASN A 149 -15.40 4.58 21.83
C ASN A 149 -14.11 5.35 22.15
N PRO A 150 -14.17 6.41 22.99
CA PRO A 150 -12.99 7.23 23.28
C PRO A 150 -11.81 6.47 23.89
N LYS A 151 -12.07 5.38 24.64
CA LYS A 151 -11.00 4.55 25.21
C LYS A 151 -10.31 3.73 24.11
N ALA A 152 -11.07 3.11 23.22
CA ALA A 152 -10.53 2.36 22.08
C ALA A 152 -9.74 3.29 21.16
N LEU A 153 -10.29 4.45 20.82
CA LEU A 153 -9.63 5.45 20.00
C LEU A 153 -8.30 5.90 20.63
N LYS A 154 -8.27 6.16 21.94
CA LYS A 154 -7.03 6.54 22.63
C LYS A 154 -5.98 5.42 22.52
N THR A 155 -6.36 4.17 22.84
CA THR A 155 -5.44 3.02 22.76
C THR A 155 -4.93 2.83 21.34
N TYR A 156 -5.79 2.93 20.33
CA TYR A 156 -5.41 2.85 18.92
C TYR A 156 -4.39 3.94 18.54
N THR A 157 -4.66 5.18 18.94
CA THR A 157 -3.77 6.32 18.69
C THR A 157 -2.39 6.13 19.33
N GLU A 158 -2.35 5.67 20.59
CA GLU A 158 -1.10 5.40 21.32
C GLU A 158 -0.29 4.27 20.63
N ARG A 159 -0.96 3.23 20.14
CA ARG A 159 -0.31 2.12 19.42
C ARG A 159 0.23 2.56 18.05
N VAL A 160 -0.56 3.30 17.28
CA VAL A 160 -0.08 3.86 16.00
C VAL A 160 1.13 4.77 16.21
N GLN A 161 1.07 5.66 17.22
CA GLN A 161 2.20 6.55 17.52
C GLN A 161 3.45 5.77 17.95
N PHE A 162 3.28 4.73 18.79
CA PHE A 162 4.39 3.85 19.16
C PHE A 162 5.05 3.22 17.92
N ILE A 163 4.26 2.71 16.97
CA ILE A 163 4.81 2.11 15.75
C ILE A 163 5.51 3.16 14.89
N ALA A 164 4.92 4.34 14.77
CA ALA A 164 5.53 5.46 14.03
C ALA A 164 6.88 5.87 14.63
N ASP A 165 6.97 5.94 15.96
CA ASP A 165 8.20 6.28 16.67
C ASP A 165 9.28 5.20 16.44
N VAL A 166 8.93 3.91 16.55
CA VAL A 166 9.83 2.78 16.27
C VAL A 166 10.31 2.81 14.82
N CYS A 167 9.44 3.07 13.87
CA CYS A 167 9.82 3.20 12.45
C CYS A 167 10.74 4.40 12.25
N GLY A 168 10.41 5.55 12.83
CA GLY A 168 11.21 6.78 12.73
C GLY A 168 12.60 6.63 13.33
N GLU A 169 12.75 5.96 14.47
CA GLU A 169 14.04 5.61 15.08
C GLU A 169 14.90 4.73 14.16
N ALA A 170 14.26 3.85 13.38
CA ALA A 170 14.93 3.01 12.40
C ALA A 170 15.21 3.72 11.06
N GLY A 171 14.73 4.94 10.85
CA GLY A 171 14.88 5.67 9.59
C GLY A 171 13.89 5.25 8.49
N VAL A 172 12.79 4.60 8.87
CA VAL A 172 11.72 4.16 7.98
C VAL A 172 10.44 4.93 8.35
N LYS A 173 9.60 5.27 7.39
CA LYS A 173 8.32 5.92 7.68
C LYS A 173 7.19 4.91 7.73
N LEU A 174 6.32 5.01 8.75
CA LEU A 174 5.10 4.23 8.83
C LEU A 174 4.06 4.75 7.85
N LEU A 175 3.44 3.86 7.07
CA LEU A 175 2.22 4.15 6.32
C LEU A 175 1.09 3.22 6.79
N LEU A 176 -0.07 3.81 7.05
CA LEU A 176 -1.29 3.04 7.28
C LEU A 176 -1.96 2.75 5.94
N GLU A 177 -2.37 1.51 5.74
CA GLU A 177 -3.17 1.16 4.58
C GLU A 177 -4.62 1.62 4.78
N SER A 178 -5.14 2.37 3.78
CA SER A 178 -6.50 2.92 3.85
C SER A 178 -7.56 1.91 3.42
N GLY A 179 -8.81 2.21 3.78
CA GLY A 179 -9.98 1.52 3.27
C GLY A 179 -10.99 1.10 4.34
N GLN A 180 -10.57 0.98 5.58
CA GLN A 180 -11.44 0.57 6.70
C GLN A 180 -12.23 1.76 7.29
N GLU A 181 -11.86 3.00 6.97
CA GLU A 181 -12.46 4.26 7.40
C GLU A 181 -12.95 5.08 6.21
N THR A 182 -13.85 6.03 6.48
CA THR A 182 -14.13 7.07 5.49
C THR A 182 -12.92 8.00 5.35
N ALA A 183 -12.78 8.68 4.20
CA ALA A 183 -11.67 9.62 4.01
C ALA A 183 -11.65 10.73 5.05
N VAL A 184 -12.83 11.17 5.52
CA VAL A 184 -12.96 12.24 6.53
C VAL A 184 -12.50 11.75 7.89
N ASP A 185 -12.92 10.56 8.31
CA ASP A 185 -12.53 9.97 9.61
C ASP A 185 -11.02 9.68 9.62
N LEU A 186 -10.50 9.11 8.51
CA LEU A 186 -9.06 8.89 8.39
C LEU A 186 -8.27 10.20 8.43
N ALA A 187 -8.72 11.25 7.72
CA ALA A 187 -8.05 12.57 7.74
C ALA A 187 -8.02 13.17 9.14
N LYS A 188 -9.11 13.05 9.90
CA LYS A 188 -9.21 13.51 11.28
C LYS A 188 -8.24 12.73 12.18
N PHE A 189 -8.18 11.40 12.04
CA PHE A 189 -7.23 10.57 12.77
C PHE A 189 -5.77 10.93 12.43
N MET A 190 -5.43 11.01 11.14
CA MET A 190 -4.09 11.36 10.67
C MET A 190 -3.59 12.72 11.16
N ALA A 191 -4.51 13.66 11.43
CA ALA A 191 -4.17 14.95 12.05
C ALA A 191 -3.76 14.83 13.54
N SER A 192 -4.10 13.72 14.20
CA SER A 192 -3.82 13.49 15.61
C SER A 192 -2.50 12.74 15.88
N VAL A 193 -1.89 12.16 14.85
CA VAL A 193 -0.64 11.39 14.93
C VAL A 193 0.49 12.07 14.15
N LYS A 194 1.75 11.74 14.47
CA LYS A 194 2.93 12.34 13.83
C LYS A 194 3.80 11.26 13.17
N GLY A 195 4.47 11.63 12.09
CA GLY A 195 5.40 10.71 11.41
C GLY A 195 4.72 9.59 10.63
N VAL A 196 3.42 9.68 10.39
CA VAL A 196 2.61 8.66 9.71
C VAL A 196 2.15 9.19 8.36
N GLY A 197 2.21 8.34 7.33
CA GLY A 197 1.62 8.57 6.03
C GLY A 197 0.54 7.52 5.71
N ILE A 198 0.07 7.54 4.47
CA ILE A 198 -0.96 6.62 3.97
C ILE A 198 -0.41 5.84 2.77
N ASN A 199 -0.55 4.51 2.84
CA ASN A 199 -0.60 3.65 1.68
C ASN A 199 -2.06 3.62 1.21
N PHE A 200 -2.39 4.35 0.15
CA PHE A 200 -3.77 4.52 -0.29
C PHE A 200 -4.21 3.34 -1.15
N ASP A 201 -5.17 2.57 -0.65
CA ASP A 201 -5.83 1.51 -1.40
C ASP A 201 -7.24 1.95 -1.82
N PRO A 202 -7.48 2.21 -3.12
CA PRO A 202 -8.77 2.65 -3.60
C PRO A 202 -9.84 1.55 -3.57
N ALA A 203 -9.44 0.29 -3.76
CA ALA A 203 -10.36 -0.84 -3.77
C ALA A 203 -10.86 -1.18 -2.37
N ASN A 204 -10.02 -1.07 -1.35
CA ASN A 204 -10.42 -1.34 0.02
C ASN A 204 -11.55 -0.39 0.46
N MET A 205 -11.55 0.88 0.02
CA MET A 205 -12.66 1.80 0.29
C MET A 205 -14.00 1.28 -0.29
N ILE A 206 -13.95 0.63 -1.46
CA ILE A 206 -15.14 0.05 -2.10
C ILE A 206 -15.53 -1.26 -1.40
N LEU A 207 -14.56 -2.15 -1.14
CA LEU A 207 -14.77 -3.43 -0.47
C LEU A 207 -15.43 -3.28 0.91
N TYR A 208 -15.01 -2.27 1.66
CA TYR A 208 -15.56 -1.95 2.99
C TYR A 208 -16.75 -0.97 2.96
N GLY A 209 -17.14 -0.47 1.78
CA GLY A 209 -18.25 0.48 1.65
C GLY A 209 -17.98 1.84 2.33
N LYS A 210 -16.74 2.35 2.24
CA LYS A 210 -16.28 3.56 2.95
C LYS A 210 -16.25 4.82 2.09
N GLY A 211 -16.70 4.73 0.84
CA GLY A 211 -16.87 5.89 -0.02
C GLY A 211 -16.17 5.78 -1.37
N ASN A 212 -16.16 6.88 -2.11
CA ASN A 212 -15.59 6.94 -3.45
C ASN A 212 -14.10 7.29 -3.37
N PRO A 213 -13.19 6.45 -3.89
CA PRO A 213 -11.74 6.68 -3.80
C PRO A 213 -11.28 7.92 -4.56
N VAL A 214 -11.92 8.32 -5.66
CA VAL A 214 -11.57 9.54 -6.40
C VAL A 214 -11.82 10.78 -5.55
N GLN A 215 -12.94 10.80 -4.82
CA GLN A 215 -13.28 11.91 -3.91
C GLN A 215 -12.42 11.91 -2.64
N ALA A 216 -11.88 10.75 -2.24
CA ALA A 216 -11.02 10.62 -1.08
C ALA A 216 -9.62 11.22 -1.30
N VAL A 217 -9.10 11.16 -2.54
CA VAL A 217 -7.75 11.67 -2.87
C VAL A 217 -7.51 13.09 -2.39
N PRO A 218 -8.32 14.12 -2.73
CA PRO A 218 -8.06 15.48 -2.27
C PRO A 218 -8.17 15.65 -0.75
N VAL A 219 -8.99 14.85 -0.08
CA VAL A 219 -9.14 14.88 1.39
C VAL A 219 -7.89 14.37 2.09
N LEU A 220 -7.26 13.33 1.54
CA LEU A 220 -6.11 12.64 2.13
C LEU A 220 -4.76 13.07 1.53
N ALA A 221 -4.76 13.97 0.55
CA ALA A 221 -3.63 14.31 -0.31
C ALA A 221 -2.29 14.51 0.42
N LYS A 222 -2.30 15.21 1.56
CA LYS A 222 -1.07 15.55 2.30
C LYS A 222 -0.41 14.37 3.00
N TRP A 223 -1.08 13.21 3.06
CA TRP A 223 -0.57 12.01 3.71
C TRP A 223 -0.33 10.85 2.75
N ILE A 224 -0.86 10.91 1.51
CA ILE A 224 -0.69 9.82 0.52
C ILE A 224 0.76 9.79 0.05
N GLU A 225 1.47 8.71 0.35
CA GLU A 225 2.89 8.51 -0.03
C GLU A 225 3.13 7.27 -0.87
N HIS A 226 2.22 6.30 -0.82
CA HIS A 226 2.21 5.09 -1.63
C HIS A 226 0.77 4.79 -2.04
N VAL A 227 0.57 4.12 -3.19
CA VAL A 227 -0.77 3.83 -3.72
C VAL A 227 -0.83 2.40 -4.23
N HIS A 228 -1.86 1.66 -3.85
CA HIS A 228 -2.16 0.37 -4.47
C HIS A 228 -2.96 0.55 -5.77
N VAL A 229 -2.62 -0.26 -6.75
CA VAL A 229 -3.36 -0.44 -8.01
C VAL A 229 -4.20 -1.69 -7.84
N LYS A 230 -5.39 -1.53 -7.30
CA LYS A 230 -6.37 -2.57 -6.96
C LYS A 230 -7.76 -2.06 -7.24
N ASP A 231 -8.66 -2.91 -7.74
CA ASP A 231 -10.02 -2.52 -8.11
C ASP A 231 -11.06 -3.47 -7.54
N ALA A 232 -12.25 -2.95 -7.31
CA ALA A 232 -13.33 -3.69 -6.69
C ALA A 232 -14.69 -3.18 -7.12
N LYS A 233 -15.71 -4.02 -6.88
CA LYS A 233 -17.13 -3.67 -6.97
C LYS A 233 -17.75 -3.69 -5.59
N LEU A 234 -18.61 -2.70 -5.32
CA LEU A 234 -19.32 -2.62 -4.07
C LEU A 234 -20.27 -3.81 -3.91
N THR A 235 -20.38 -4.33 -2.70
CA THR A 235 -21.36 -5.35 -2.39
C THR A 235 -22.79 -4.85 -2.59
N LYS A 236 -23.67 -5.74 -3.07
CA LYS A 236 -25.13 -5.50 -3.13
C LYS A 236 -25.85 -5.94 -1.86
N ALA A 237 -25.17 -6.66 -0.97
CA ALA A 237 -25.72 -7.18 0.28
C ALA A 237 -25.05 -6.49 1.48
N PRO A 238 -25.76 -5.62 2.22
CA PRO A 238 -25.20 -4.94 3.38
C PRO A 238 -24.56 -5.90 4.38
N GLY A 239 -23.40 -5.55 4.90
CA GLY A 239 -22.66 -6.37 5.88
C GLY A 239 -21.82 -7.50 5.28
N THR A 240 -21.73 -7.59 3.96
CA THR A 240 -20.86 -8.53 3.24
C THR A 240 -19.73 -7.79 2.53
N TRP A 241 -18.72 -8.53 2.11
CA TRP A 241 -17.63 -8.02 1.31
C TRP A 241 -18.09 -7.55 -0.07
N GLY A 242 -17.45 -6.52 -0.61
CA GLY A 242 -17.43 -6.27 -2.05
C GLY A 242 -16.68 -7.37 -2.81
N GLU A 243 -16.58 -7.22 -4.10
CA GLU A 243 -15.89 -8.16 -4.99
C GLU A 243 -14.60 -7.49 -5.54
N GLU A 244 -13.43 -8.02 -5.20
CA GLU A 244 -12.19 -7.60 -5.85
C GLU A 244 -12.15 -8.13 -7.28
N VAL A 245 -11.85 -7.27 -8.23
CA VAL A 245 -11.78 -7.56 -9.66
C VAL A 245 -10.44 -7.13 -10.25
N VAL A 246 -10.20 -7.48 -11.51
CA VAL A 246 -9.00 -7.02 -12.23
C VAL A 246 -9.03 -5.49 -12.35
N TRP A 247 -7.90 -4.85 -12.19
CA TRP A 247 -7.76 -3.40 -12.33
C TRP A 247 -8.40 -2.86 -13.61
N GLY A 248 -9.33 -1.94 -13.45
CA GLY A 248 -10.12 -1.33 -14.53
C GLY A 248 -11.45 -2.03 -14.83
N ASP A 249 -11.77 -3.14 -14.17
CA ASP A 249 -13.07 -3.83 -14.32
C ASP A 249 -14.05 -3.54 -13.15
N GLY A 250 -13.60 -2.70 -12.20
CA GLY A 250 -14.35 -2.32 -11.01
C GLY A 250 -14.90 -0.90 -11.03
N GLU A 251 -15.02 -0.33 -9.83
CA GLU A 251 -15.67 0.96 -9.59
C GLU A 251 -14.68 2.07 -9.17
N VAL A 252 -13.36 1.80 -9.17
CA VAL A 252 -12.32 2.81 -8.86
C VAL A 252 -12.29 3.91 -9.91
N ASN A 253 -12.63 3.61 -11.17
CA ASN A 253 -12.51 4.54 -12.30
C ASN A 253 -11.06 5.07 -12.48
N PRO A 254 -10.13 4.22 -12.98
CA PRO A 254 -8.71 4.54 -13.02
C PRO A 254 -8.32 5.88 -13.66
N PRO A 255 -8.90 6.31 -14.82
CA PRO A 255 -8.56 7.61 -15.39
C PRO A 255 -8.90 8.78 -14.45
N ALA A 256 -10.08 8.76 -13.82
CA ALA A 256 -10.48 9.80 -12.87
C ALA A 256 -9.64 9.75 -11.58
N PHE A 257 -9.29 8.55 -11.12
CA PHE A 257 -8.45 8.34 -9.95
C PHE A 257 -7.02 8.88 -10.18
N PHE A 258 -6.41 8.57 -11.31
CA PHE A 258 -5.10 9.10 -11.66
C PHE A 258 -5.12 10.62 -11.89
N ALA A 259 -6.19 11.16 -12.50
CA ALA A 259 -6.36 12.62 -12.64
C ALA A 259 -6.41 13.29 -11.26
N ALA A 260 -7.15 12.74 -10.30
CA ALA A 260 -7.19 13.26 -8.94
C ALA A 260 -5.81 13.24 -8.26
N LEU A 261 -5.06 12.13 -8.40
CA LEU A 261 -3.68 12.02 -7.88
C LEU A 261 -2.73 13.04 -8.53
N LYS A 262 -2.81 13.24 -9.85
CA LYS A 262 -2.02 14.26 -10.55
C LYS A 262 -2.38 15.66 -10.09
N GLN A 263 -3.68 15.96 -9.92
CA GLN A 263 -4.17 17.27 -9.46
C GLN A 263 -3.63 17.64 -8.08
N VAL A 264 -3.49 16.68 -7.18
CA VAL A 264 -2.90 16.91 -5.85
C VAL A 264 -1.37 16.82 -5.84
N GLY A 265 -0.74 16.63 -7.00
CA GLY A 265 0.72 16.58 -7.14
C GLY A 265 1.38 15.31 -6.64
N TYR A 266 0.68 14.18 -6.60
CA TYR A 266 1.24 12.90 -6.14
C TYR A 266 2.42 12.45 -7.01
N LYS A 267 3.55 12.16 -6.37
CA LYS A 267 4.81 11.71 -7.02
C LYS A 267 5.31 10.36 -6.51
N GLY A 268 4.61 9.73 -5.58
CA GLY A 268 5.00 8.45 -4.97
C GLY A 268 4.91 7.25 -5.93
N ALA A 269 5.28 6.08 -5.44
CA ALA A 269 5.20 4.83 -6.17
C ALA A 269 3.78 4.24 -6.14
N PHE A 270 3.54 3.34 -7.08
CA PHE A 270 2.35 2.51 -7.17
C PHE A 270 2.74 1.05 -7.03
N ALA A 271 1.88 0.21 -6.45
CA ALA A 271 2.05 -1.23 -6.44
C ALA A 271 0.75 -1.94 -6.81
N ILE A 272 0.81 -2.80 -7.83
CA ILE A 272 -0.33 -3.65 -8.19
C ILE A 272 -0.57 -4.63 -7.05
N GLU A 273 -1.80 -4.65 -6.56
CA GLU A 273 -2.24 -5.63 -5.59
C GLU A 273 -3.41 -6.46 -6.15
N ARG A 274 -3.33 -7.78 -5.97
CA ARG A 274 -4.35 -8.74 -6.38
C ARG A 274 -4.43 -9.87 -5.38
N GLU A 275 -5.50 -9.91 -4.59
CA GLU A 275 -5.65 -10.89 -3.50
C GLU A 275 -6.73 -11.94 -3.78
N ALA A 276 -7.66 -11.66 -4.69
CA ALA A 276 -8.72 -12.58 -5.09
C ALA A 276 -8.42 -13.27 -6.44
N GLY A 277 -9.23 -14.26 -6.78
CA GLY A 277 -9.13 -14.99 -8.05
C GLY A 277 -8.01 -16.02 -8.11
N THR A 278 -8.05 -16.84 -9.14
CA THR A 278 -7.11 -17.95 -9.39
C THR A 278 -6.10 -17.66 -10.50
N THR A 279 -6.27 -16.53 -11.21
CA THR A 279 -5.45 -16.13 -12.37
C THR A 279 -4.54 -14.93 -12.06
N ARG A 280 -4.13 -14.78 -10.79
CA ARG A 280 -3.48 -13.57 -10.26
C ARG A 280 -2.30 -13.08 -11.11
N ALA A 281 -1.43 -13.95 -11.60
CA ALA A 281 -0.30 -13.54 -12.42
C ALA A 281 -0.75 -12.91 -13.77
N ALA A 282 -1.79 -13.46 -14.39
CA ALA A 282 -2.37 -12.89 -15.61
C ALA A 282 -3.11 -11.57 -15.32
N ASP A 283 -3.83 -11.51 -14.20
CA ASP A 283 -4.53 -10.30 -13.76
C ASP A 283 -3.55 -9.15 -13.48
N ILE A 284 -2.40 -9.45 -12.84
CA ILE A 284 -1.33 -8.49 -12.58
C ILE A 284 -0.71 -8.01 -13.89
N ALA A 285 -0.47 -8.90 -14.85
CA ALA A 285 0.04 -8.51 -16.17
C ALA A 285 -0.94 -7.56 -16.87
N THR A 286 -2.23 -7.89 -16.86
CA THR A 286 -3.31 -7.02 -17.40
C THR A 286 -3.33 -5.66 -16.70
N ALA A 287 -3.18 -5.63 -15.37
CA ALA A 287 -3.13 -4.38 -14.61
C ALA A 287 -1.91 -3.52 -15.00
N ALA A 288 -0.75 -4.13 -15.20
CA ALA A 288 0.47 -3.43 -15.62
C ALA A 288 0.33 -2.83 -17.04
N GLU A 289 -0.30 -3.54 -17.96
CA GLU A 289 -0.60 -3.04 -19.31
C GLU A 289 -1.58 -1.85 -19.27
N ARG A 290 -2.68 -2.02 -18.53
CA ARG A 290 -3.72 -0.97 -18.40
C ARG A 290 -3.20 0.28 -17.69
N PHE A 291 -2.32 0.13 -16.70
CA PHE A 291 -1.79 1.24 -15.91
C PHE A 291 -1.17 2.34 -16.79
N ALA A 292 -0.26 1.98 -17.69
CA ALA A 292 0.43 2.97 -18.52
C ALA A 292 -0.54 3.74 -19.42
N ALA A 293 -1.50 3.02 -20.05
CA ALA A 293 -2.50 3.64 -20.90
C ALA A 293 -3.44 4.58 -20.11
N GLN A 294 -3.94 4.15 -18.96
CA GLN A 294 -4.88 4.91 -18.13
C GLN A 294 -4.21 6.10 -17.42
N PHE A 295 -2.97 5.92 -16.98
CA PHE A 295 -2.20 7.02 -16.38
C PHE A 295 -1.86 8.10 -17.40
N GLY A 296 -1.60 7.73 -18.66
CA GLY A 296 -1.36 8.67 -19.73
C GLY A 296 -2.61 9.47 -20.18
N GLN A 297 -3.81 8.94 -19.94
CA GLN A 297 -5.08 9.59 -20.26
C GLN A 297 -5.56 10.59 -19.18
N ALA A 298 -4.96 10.59 -17.99
CA ALA A 298 -5.39 11.35 -16.83
C ALA A 298 -4.81 12.81 -16.80
#